data_115be357d1e3922919b50353d3a59ec1
#
_entry.id   115be357d1e3922919b50353d3a59ec1
#
_cell.length_a   1.000
_cell.length_b   1.000
_cell.length_c   1.000
_cell.angle_alpha   90.00
_cell.angle_beta   90.00
_cell.angle_gamma   90.00
#
_symmetry.space_group_name_H-M   'P 1'
#
loop_
_entity.id
_entity.type
_entity.pdbx_description
1 polymer ?
#
loop_
_entity_poly.entity_id
_entity_poly.type
_entity_poly.pdbx_seq_one_letter_code
_entity_poly.pdbx_strand_id
1 'polypeptide(L)'
;MRCRYLFSNSHDNKIHPSYIKTGFNPHFSCHTLENYFSLTKLELSHLPIRKFVDNTSIAERRSLKSLKRNKNIVIKKADKNSTVCVIDKQIYNTEGLRQLENDTYYEKIQHSNVNEFTNAAVDIIENAFKSKQIDEMSYNYICQDLDSRKLGHFFMLPKINKIPIDILKEMEVDYELRKNYLITGRPIV
;
A
#
# COMPACT_ATOMS: atom_id res chain seq x y z
N MET A 1 20.67 -10.15 3.90
CA MET A 1 20.35 -10.00 5.34
C MET A 1 21.40 -9.14 6.06
N ARG A 2 22.69 -9.43 5.95
CA ARG A 2 23.80 -8.66 6.57
C ARG A 2 23.82 -7.17 6.18
N CYS A 3 23.62 -6.87 4.90
CA CYS A 3 23.56 -5.50 4.40
C CYS A 3 22.41 -4.70 5.07
N ARG A 4 21.22 -5.27 5.15
CA ARG A 4 20.09 -4.64 5.87
C ARG A 4 20.39 -4.37 7.33
N TYR A 5 21.06 -5.31 8.00
CA TYR A 5 21.44 -5.16 9.39
C TYR A 5 22.42 -3.99 9.61
N LEU A 6 23.45 -3.88 8.77
CA LEU A 6 24.50 -2.86 8.92
C LEU A 6 24.03 -1.45 8.52
N PHE A 7 23.11 -1.36 7.54
CA PHE A 7 22.63 -0.08 7.02
C PHE A 7 21.22 0.28 7.49
N SER A 8 20.56 -0.54 8.32
CA SER A 8 19.32 -0.14 8.96
C SER A 8 19.62 0.96 9.98
N ASN A 9 18.93 2.09 9.84
CA ASN A 9 19.05 3.19 10.80
C ASN A 9 18.49 2.75 12.16
N SER A 10 19.36 2.63 13.16
CA SER A 10 18.97 2.38 14.54
C SER A 10 18.25 3.56 15.21
N HIS A 11 18.09 4.68 14.50
CA HIS A 11 17.46 5.90 15.02
C HIS A 11 15.98 6.06 14.70
N ASP A 12 15.42 5.24 13.82
CA ASP A 12 13.97 5.20 13.65
C ASP A 12 13.35 4.47 14.83
N ASN A 13 12.72 5.23 15.74
CA ASN A 13 11.96 4.75 16.88
C ASN A 13 10.75 3.85 16.52
N LYS A 14 10.63 3.42 15.27
CA LYS A 14 9.64 2.48 14.76
C LYS A 14 10.26 1.15 14.37
N ILE A 15 11.18 0.66 15.18
CA ILE A 15 11.73 -0.68 14.98
C ILE A 15 10.62 -1.68 15.31
N HIS A 16 10.31 -2.54 14.33
CA HIS A 16 9.33 -3.61 14.52
C HIS A 16 9.65 -4.42 15.79
N PRO A 17 8.69 -4.68 16.70
CA PRO A 17 8.94 -5.35 17.97
C PRO A 17 9.69 -6.68 17.86
N SER A 18 9.37 -7.46 16.83
CA SER A 18 10.07 -8.71 16.52
C SER A 18 11.52 -8.52 16.07
N TYR A 19 11.90 -7.32 15.60
CA TYR A 19 13.27 -7.00 15.23
C TYR A 19 14.15 -6.70 16.45
N ILE A 20 13.59 -6.05 17.47
CA ILE A 20 14.34 -5.63 18.68
C ILE A 20 14.68 -6.83 19.56
N LYS A 21 13.78 -7.80 19.65
CA LYS A 21 13.86 -8.86 20.66
C LYS A 21 14.50 -10.16 20.16
N THR A 22 14.67 -10.35 18.87
CA THR A 22 15.34 -11.58 18.38
C THR A 22 16.81 -11.59 18.66
N GLY A 23 17.43 -10.44 19.00
CA GLY A 23 18.89 -10.34 19.21
C GLY A 23 19.70 -10.88 18.03
N PHE A 24 19.02 -11.13 16.91
CA PHE A 24 19.64 -11.76 15.76
C PHE A 24 20.68 -10.85 15.14
N ASN A 25 21.93 -11.18 15.40
CA ASN A 25 23.06 -10.59 14.71
C ASN A 25 23.46 -11.54 13.57
N PRO A 26 23.31 -11.13 12.30
CA PRO A 26 23.75 -11.95 11.18
C PRO A 26 25.22 -12.34 11.34
N HIS A 27 25.53 -13.61 11.15
CA HIS A 27 26.89 -14.08 11.22
C HIS A 27 27.83 -13.29 10.30
N PHE A 28 29.06 -13.14 10.75
CA PHE A 28 30.18 -12.65 9.95
C PHE A 28 30.22 -13.43 8.62
N SER A 29 30.31 -12.70 7.50
CA SER A 29 30.30 -13.36 6.18
C SER A 29 31.71 -13.79 5.76
N CYS A 30 32.46 -12.82 5.25
CA CYS A 30 33.89 -13.00 4.94
C CYS A 30 34.58 -11.64 5.09
N HIS A 31 35.90 -11.66 5.32
CA HIS A 31 36.68 -10.43 5.55
C HIS A 31 36.50 -9.37 4.42
N THR A 32 36.50 -9.82 3.18
CA THR A 32 36.35 -8.94 2.02
C THR A 32 35.01 -8.20 2.05
N LEU A 33 33.91 -8.89 2.36
CA LEU A 33 32.57 -8.32 2.40
C LEU A 33 32.38 -7.39 3.61
N GLU A 34 32.90 -7.76 4.76
CA GLU A 34 32.82 -6.92 5.96
C GLU A 34 33.67 -5.64 5.82
N ASN A 35 34.86 -5.75 5.19
CA ASN A 35 35.68 -4.58 4.86
C ASN A 35 34.97 -3.66 3.87
N TYR A 36 34.33 -4.22 2.83
CA TYR A 36 33.53 -3.44 1.89
C TYR A 36 32.41 -2.69 2.61
N PHE A 37 31.65 -3.35 3.48
CA PHE A 37 30.59 -2.67 4.24
C PHE A 37 31.14 -1.57 5.15
N SER A 38 32.26 -1.79 5.80
CA SER A 38 32.89 -0.82 6.68
C SER A 38 33.37 0.40 5.92
N LEU A 39 34.03 0.19 4.78
CA LEU A 39 34.48 1.28 3.90
C LEU A 39 33.29 2.06 3.31
N THR A 40 32.27 1.36 2.80
CA THR A 40 31.06 2.03 2.28
C THR A 40 30.36 2.86 3.35
N LYS A 41 30.27 2.35 4.59
CA LYS A 41 29.69 3.11 5.70
C LYS A 41 30.51 4.35 6.03
N LEU A 42 31.83 4.23 6.01
CA LEU A 42 32.75 5.35 6.21
C LEU A 42 32.58 6.41 5.10
N GLU A 43 32.58 6.00 3.84
CA GLU A 43 32.36 6.87 2.69
C GLU A 43 31.03 7.59 2.77
N LEU A 44 29.93 6.87 3.06
CA LEU A 44 28.61 7.45 3.21
C LEU A 44 28.55 8.47 4.36
N SER A 45 29.28 8.22 5.47
CA SER A 45 29.33 9.15 6.61
C SER A 45 30.04 10.46 6.30
N HIS A 46 30.94 10.47 5.30
CA HIS A 46 31.68 11.66 4.85
C HIS A 46 31.01 12.38 3.67
N LEU A 47 29.91 11.84 3.12
CA LEU A 47 29.18 12.51 2.05
C LEU A 47 28.60 13.84 2.56
N PRO A 48 28.85 14.97 1.89
CA PRO A 48 28.22 16.22 2.26
C PRO A 48 26.73 16.12 2.02
N ILE A 49 25.94 16.21 3.09
CA ILE A 49 24.48 16.29 2.99
C ILE A 49 24.14 17.62 2.33
N ARG A 50 23.85 17.61 1.03
CA ARG A 50 23.34 18.78 0.34
C ARG A 50 21.95 19.13 0.86
N LYS A 51 21.68 20.44 1.02
CA LYS A 51 20.31 20.88 1.28
C LYS A 51 19.38 20.29 0.22
N PHE A 52 18.30 19.65 0.69
CA PHE A 52 17.26 19.16 -0.20
C PHE A 52 16.74 20.32 -1.05
N VAL A 53 16.92 20.23 -2.34
CA VAL A 53 16.31 21.15 -3.30
C VAL A 53 15.08 20.43 -3.84
N ASP A 54 13.92 21.01 -3.57
CA ASP A 54 12.66 20.47 -4.07
C ASP A 54 12.68 20.50 -5.61
N ASN A 55 12.38 19.37 -6.22
CA ASN A 55 12.31 19.24 -7.68
C ASN A 55 10.97 19.75 -8.25
N THR A 56 10.08 20.25 -7.40
CA THR A 56 8.80 20.83 -7.77
C THR A 56 8.73 22.31 -7.39
N SER A 57 8.23 23.11 -8.30
CA SER A 57 7.95 24.53 -8.06
C SER A 57 6.77 24.71 -7.09
N ILE A 58 6.66 25.91 -6.52
CA ILE A 58 5.50 26.27 -5.66
C ILE A 58 4.18 26.16 -6.43
N ALA A 59 4.18 26.53 -7.71
CA ALA A 59 2.98 26.45 -8.56
C ALA A 59 2.55 25.00 -8.78
N GLU A 60 3.49 24.10 -9.10
CA GLU A 60 3.23 22.67 -9.27
C GLU A 60 2.69 22.04 -7.99
N ARG A 61 3.26 22.35 -6.84
CA ARG A 61 2.75 21.88 -5.54
C ARG A 61 1.33 22.35 -5.25
N ARG A 62 1.01 23.60 -5.59
CA ARG A 62 -0.36 24.13 -5.46
C ARG A 62 -1.32 23.40 -6.38
N SER A 63 -0.94 23.13 -7.63
CA SER A 63 -1.74 22.39 -8.60
C SER A 63 -1.97 20.95 -8.14
N LEU A 64 -0.95 20.24 -7.68
CA LEU A 64 -1.09 18.89 -7.11
C LEU A 64 -2.01 18.88 -5.89
N LYS A 65 -1.91 19.88 -5.02
CA LYS A 65 -2.79 20.03 -3.86
C LYS A 65 -4.24 20.29 -4.27
N SER A 66 -4.46 21.11 -5.29
CA SER A 66 -5.79 21.36 -5.87
C SER A 66 -6.38 20.09 -6.47
N LEU A 67 -5.61 19.37 -7.27
CA LEU A 67 -6.02 18.09 -7.86
C LEU A 67 -6.40 17.06 -6.79
N LYS A 68 -5.60 16.93 -5.74
CA LYS A 68 -5.88 16.02 -4.60
C LYS A 68 -7.14 16.39 -3.83
N ARG A 69 -7.52 17.66 -3.81
CA ARG A 69 -8.73 18.17 -3.12
C ARG A 69 -9.99 18.08 -3.97
N ASN A 70 -9.84 17.83 -5.26
CA ASN A 70 -11.01 17.73 -6.15
C ASN A 70 -11.80 16.46 -5.80
N LYS A 71 -13.02 16.64 -5.30
CA LYS A 71 -13.91 15.56 -4.89
C LYS A 71 -14.63 14.86 -6.04
N ASN A 72 -14.56 15.43 -7.24
CA ASN A 72 -15.25 14.90 -8.43
C ASN A 72 -14.39 13.91 -9.23
N ILE A 73 -13.13 13.74 -8.85
CA ILE A 73 -12.22 12.82 -9.51
C ILE A 73 -11.70 11.76 -8.56
N VAL A 74 -11.31 10.65 -9.13
CA VAL A 74 -10.59 9.54 -8.47
C VAL A 74 -9.23 9.38 -9.13
N ILE A 75 -8.17 9.41 -8.33
CA ILE A 75 -6.80 9.20 -8.79
C ILE A 75 -6.38 7.81 -8.35
N LYS A 76 -6.12 6.93 -9.28
CA LYS A 76 -5.73 5.54 -9.03
C LYS A 76 -4.61 5.11 -9.97
N LYS A 77 -3.85 4.13 -9.53
CA LYS A 77 -2.90 3.44 -10.40
C LYS A 77 -3.68 2.52 -11.34
N ALA A 78 -3.26 2.43 -12.59
CA ALA A 78 -3.81 1.46 -13.54
C ALA A 78 -3.48 0.03 -13.10
N ASP A 79 -4.30 -0.94 -13.54
CA ASP A 79 -4.08 -2.37 -13.30
C ASP A 79 -2.71 -2.85 -13.82
N LYS A 80 -2.27 -2.28 -14.94
CA LYS A 80 -0.96 -2.58 -15.55
C LYS A 80 -0.17 -1.30 -15.83
N ASN A 81 1.14 -1.44 -16.04
CA ASN A 81 2.07 -0.39 -16.48
C ASN A 81 2.35 0.74 -15.45
N SER A 82 1.91 0.61 -14.21
CA SER A 82 2.18 1.62 -13.15
C SER A 82 1.73 3.06 -13.48
N THR A 83 0.94 3.24 -14.55
CA THR A 83 0.43 4.54 -14.97
C THR A 83 -0.60 5.07 -13.97
N VAL A 84 -0.58 6.36 -13.70
CA VAL A 84 -1.58 7.02 -12.87
C VAL A 84 -2.75 7.46 -13.75
N CYS A 85 -3.95 7.10 -13.34
CA CYS A 85 -5.20 7.46 -13.99
C CYS A 85 -5.95 8.49 -13.18
N VAL A 86 -6.48 9.49 -13.85
CA VAL A 86 -7.43 10.46 -13.29
C VAL A 86 -8.77 10.22 -13.98
N ILE A 87 -9.77 9.84 -13.21
CA ILE A 87 -11.06 9.37 -13.72
C ILE A 87 -12.16 10.17 -13.03
N ASP A 88 -13.23 10.46 -13.76
CA ASP A 88 -14.43 11.02 -13.15
C ASP A 88 -14.97 10.06 -12.08
N LYS A 89 -15.34 10.61 -10.93
CA LYS A 89 -15.81 9.82 -9.79
C LYS A 89 -17.11 9.09 -10.09
N GLN A 90 -17.98 9.66 -10.91
CA GLN A 90 -19.25 9.02 -11.26
C GLN A 90 -18.99 7.77 -12.10
N ILE A 91 -18.14 7.88 -13.13
CA ILE A 91 -17.74 6.74 -13.96
C ILE A 91 -17.11 5.63 -13.12
N TYR A 92 -16.18 6.00 -12.24
CA TYR A 92 -15.51 5.05 -11.35
C TYR A 92 -16.53 4.34 -10.43
N ASN A 93 -17.44 5.07 -9.83
CA ASN A 93 -18.47 4.51 -8.95
C ASN A 93 -19.48 3.64 -9.72
N THR A 94 -19.90 4.06 -10.91
CA THR A 94 -20.83 3.28 -11.76
C THR A 94 -20.24 1.90 -12.09
N GLU A 95 -18.99 1.85 -12.51
CA GLU A 95 -18.34 0.55 -12.76
C GLU A 95 -18.19 -0.28 -11.48
N GLY A 96 -17.84 0.35 -10.34
CA GLY A 96 -17.76 -0.34 -9.05
C GLY A 96 -19.08 -0.96 -8.63
N LEU A 97 -20.17 -0.22 -8.73
CA LEU A 97 -21.50 -0.70 -8.41
C LEU A 97 -21.91 -1.84 -9.36
N ARG A 98 -21.68 -1.67 -10.68
CA ARG A 98 -21.97 -2.71 -11.66
C ARG A 98 -21.28 -4.04 -11.34
N GLN A 99 -20.06 -3.99 -10.80
CA GLN A 99 -19.34 -5.20 -10.38
C GLN A 99 -19.92 -5.79 -9.10
N LEU A 100 -20.22 -4.95 -8.10
CA LEU A 100 -20.78 -5.38 -6.82
C LEU A 100 -22.21 -5.92 -6.93
N GLU A 101 -22.97 -5.49 -7.93
CA GLU A 101 -24.32 -5.99 -8.23
C GLU A 101 -24.32 -7.34 -8.94
N ASN A 102 -23.17 -7.92 -9.20
CA ASN A 102 -23.08 -9.25 -9.81
C ASN A 102 -23.19 -10.34 -8.76
N ASP A 103 -24.38 -10.90 -8.59
CA ASP A 103 -24.71 -11.93 -7.60
C ASP A 103 -23.91 -13.24 -7.75
N THR A 104 -23.20 -13.43 -8.87
CA THR A 104 -22.30 -14.59 -9.04
C THR A 104 -21.07 -14.49 -8.16
N TYR A 105 -20.61 -13.27 -7.83
CA TYR A 105 -19.36 -13.04 -7.14
C TYR A 105 -19.53 -12.32 -5.81
N TYR A 106 -20.64 -11.59 -5.62
CA TYR A 106 -20.86 -10.76 -4.44
C TYR A 106 -22.27 -10.97 -3.88
N GLU A 107 -22.36 -11.04 -2.59
CA GLU A 107 -23.61 -11.08 -1.86
C GLU A 107 -23.71 -9.88 -0.92
N LYS A 108 -24.86 -9.21 -0.95
CA LYS A 108 -25.12 -8.11 -0.03
C LYS A 108 -25.52 -8.63 1.34
N ILE A 109 -24.62 -8.52 2.30
CA ILE A 109 -24.89 -8.89 3.69
C ILE A 109 -25.49 -7.70 4.46
N GLN A 110 -26.45 -7.97 5.34
CA GLN A 110 -27.09 -6.95 6.16
C GLN A 110 -26.26 -6.59 7.40
N HIS A 111 -25.53 -7.57 7.95
CA HIS A 111 -24.71 -7.41 9.13
C HIS A 111 -23.29 -7.96 8.87
N SER A 112 -22.32 -7.22 9.35
CA SER A 112 -20.94 -7.66 9.25
C SER A 112 -20.60 -8.66 10.36
N ASN A 113 -20.11 -9.84 10.01
CA ASN A 113 -19.63 -10.85 10.96
C ASN A 113 -18.20 -10.62 11.43
N VAL A 114 -17.67 -9.39 11.24
CA VAL A 114 -16.28 -9.07 11.60
C VAL A 114 -16.00 -9.34 13.07
N ASN A 115 -16.93 -9.00 13.95
CA ASN A 115 -16.76 -9.25 15.39
C ASN A 115 -16.67 -10.73 15.71
N GLU A 116 -17.49 -11.58 15.08
CA GLU A 116 -17.44 -13.04 15.26
C GLU A 116 -16.10 -13.60 14.79
N PHE A 117 -15.64 -13.23 13.59
CA PHE A 117 -14.34 -13.66 13.08
C PHE A 117 -13.19 -13.12 13.91
N THR A 118 -13.31 -11.90 14.42
CA THR A 118 -12.31 -11.30 15.31
C THR A 118 -12.22 -12.09 16.61
N ASN A 119 -13.34 -12.39 17.25
CA ASN A 119 -13.38 -13.13 18.48
C ASN A 119 -12.82 -14.56 18.30
N ALA A 120 -13.22 -15.25 17.22
CA ALA A 120 -12.68 -16.57 16.91
C ALA A 120 -11.16 -16.54 16.68
N ALA A 121 -10.65 -15.50 16.01
CA ALA A 121 -9.20 -15.34 15.81
C ALA A 121 -8.48 -15.04 17.14
N VAL A 122 -9.08 -14.25 18.02
CA VAL A 122 -8.53 -13.96 19.36
C VAL A 122 -8.45 -15.25 20.17
N ASP A 123 -9.52 -16.05 20.18
CA ASP A 123 -9.56 -17.33 20.91
C ASP A 123 -8.45 -18.28 20.45
N ILE A 124 -8.21 -18.37 19.14
CA ILE A 124 -7.11 -19.18 18.58
C ILE A 124 -5.74 -18.66 19.07
N ILE A 125 -5.53 -17.34 19.03
CA ILE A 125 -4.26 -16.71 19.45
C ILE A 125 -4.04 -16.89 20.96
N GLU A 126 -5.08 -16.73 21.78
CA GLU A 126 -5.01 -16.97 23.22
C GLU A 126 -4.68 -18.44 23.54
N ASN A 127 -5.31 -19.38 22.84
CA ASN A 127 -5.04 -20.79 23.03
C ASN A 127 -3.58 -21.14 22.66
N ALA A 128 -3.07 -20.57 21.57
CA ALA A 128 -1.67 -20.73 21.16
C ALA A 128 -0.70 -20.14 22.20
N PHE A 129 -1.06 -19.02 22.82
CA PHE A 129 -0.27 -18.41 23.89
C PHE A 129 -0.32 -19.24 25.18
N LYS A 130 -1.51 -19.67 25.64
CA LYS A 130 -1.71 -20.53 26.82
C LYS A 130 -0.96 -21.86 26.68
N SER A 131 -0.94 -22.43 25.48
CA SER A 131 -0.20 -23.66 25.16
C SER A 131 1.30 -23.46 24.87
N LYS A 132 1.81 -22.24 25.05
CA LYS A 132 3.23 -21.87 24.83
C LYS A 132 3.72 -22.11 23.40
N GLN A 133 2.84 -22.13 22.42
CA GLN A 133 3.20 -22.19 20.99
C GLN A 133 3.73 -20.87 20.46
N ILE A 134 3.31 -19.75 21.08
CA ILE A 134 3.81 -18.41 20.80
C ILE A 134 4.29 -17.75 22.08
N ASP A 135 5.30 -16.90 21.98
CA ASP A 135 5.82 -16.12 23.10
C ASP A 135 4.94 -14.89 23.39
N GLU A 136 5.13 -14.30 24.56
CA GLU A 136 4.40 -13.11 25.00
C GLU A 136 4.54 -11.92 24.06
N MET A 137 5.67 -11.82 23.39
CA MET A 137 5.92 -10.72 22.47
C MET A 137 5.15 -10.90 21.15
N SER A 138 5.14 -12.09 20.62
CA SER A 138 4.34 -12.42 19.44
C SER A 138 2.86 -12.23 19.75
N TYR A 139 2.41 -12.66 20.92
CA TYR A 139 1.05 -12.43 21.41
C TYR A 139 0.71 -10.95 21.44
N ASN A 140 1.51 -10.13 22.12
CA ASN A 140 1.28 -8.69 22.25
C ASN A 140 1.32 -7.99 20.87
N TYR A 141 2.22 -8.40 19.98
CA TYR A 141 2.31 -7.86 18.62
C TYR A 141 1.05 -8.15 17.78
N ILE A 142 0.54 -9.38 17.85
CA ILE A 142 -0.66 -9.76 17.09
C ILE A 142 -1.89 -9.05 17.66
N CYS A 143 -1.95 -8.87 18.98
CA CYS A 143 -3.10 -8.31 19.66
C CYS A 143 -3.13 -6.79 19.70
N GLN A 144 -2.00 -6.08 19.47
CA GLN A 144 -1.90 -4.62 19.64
C GLN A 144 -2.91 -3.81 18.81
N ASP A 145 -3.35 -4.34 17.65
CA ASP A 145 -4.22 -3.63 16.71
C ASP A 145 -5.61 -4.27 16.59
N LEU A 146 -5.99 -5.15 17.53
CA LEU A 146 -7.28 -5.85 17.46
C LEU A 146 -8.48 -4.89 17.48
N ASP A 147 -8.41 -3.83 18.29
CA ASP A 147 -9.48 -2.83 18.43
C ASP A 147 -9.55 -1.86 17.25
N SER A 148 -8.48 -1.75 16.46
CA SER A 148 -8.40 -0.84 15.30
C SER A 148 -8.77 -1.48 13.98
N ARG A 149 -9.22 -2.74 13.97
CA ARG A 149 -9.54 -3.50 12.75
C ARG A 149 -10.65 -2.85 11.98
N LYS A 150 -10.39 -2.68 10.70
CA LYS A 150 -11.35 -2.14 9.74
C LYS A 150 -11.58 -3.18 8.67
N LEU A 151 -12.83 -3.26 8.21
CA LEU A 151 -13.15 -3.99 7.01
C LEU A 151 -12.31 -3.48 5.84
N GLY A 152 -11.90 -4.39 4.98
CA GLY A 152 -11.32 -4.03 3.69
C GLY A 152 -12.27 -3.11 2.93
N HIS A 153 -11.71 -2.21 2.15
CA HIS A 153 -12.49 -1.34 1.28
C HIS A 153 -12.41 -1.86 -0.15
N PHE A 154 -13.56 -2.11 -0.74
CA PHE A 154 -13.61 -2.36 -2.17
C PHE A 154 -13.08 -1.16 -2.95
N PHE A 155 -12.20 -1.41 -3.89
CA PHE A 155 -11.74 -0.43 -4.88
C PHE A 155 -11.38 -1.12 -6.18
N MET A 156 -11.25 -0.36 -7.25
CA MET A 156 -10.90 -0.89 -8.55
C MET A 156 -9.60 -0.28 -9.08
N LEU A 157 -8.85 -1.09 -9.81
CA LEU A 157 -7.73 -0.63 -10.61
C LEU A 157 -8.19 -0.51 -12.07
N PRO A 158 -8.16 0.70 -12.67
CA PRO A 158 -8.63 0.90 -14.04
C PRO A 158 -7.82 0.09 -15.05
N LYS A 159 -8.51 -0.59 -15.97
CA LYS A 159 -7.89 -1.38 -17.06
C LYS A 159 -7.72 -0.53 -18.32
N ILE A 160 -6.95 0.54 -18.27
CA ILE A 160 -6.72 1.42 -19.42
C ILE A 160 -6.11 0.72 -20.63
N ASN A 161 -5.36 -0.36 -20.39
CA ASN A 161 -4.79 -1.18 -21.46
C ASN A 161 -5.83 -1.98 -22.26
N LYS A 162 -7.08 -1.96 -21.84
CA LYS A 162 -8.21 -2.58 -22.55
C LYS A 162 -9.01 -1.60 -23.39
N ILE A 163 -8.72 -0.31 -23.31
CA ILE A 163 -9.33 0.70 -24.16
C ILE A 163 -8.66 0.64 -25.54
N PRO A 164 -9.42 0.47 -26.63
CA PRO A 164 -8.87 0.51 -27.98
C PRO A 164 -8.13 1.84 -28.26
N ILE A 165 -7.07 1.77 -29.06
CA ILE A 165 -6.20 2.94 -29.31
C ILE A 165 -6.94 4.04 -30.07
N ASP A 166 -7.84 3.65 -30.98
CA ASP A 166 -8.73 4.56 -31.71
C ASP A 166 -9.64 5.35 -30.74
N ILE A 167 -10.28 4.66 -29.81
CA ILE A 167 -11.10 5.29 -28.76
C ILE A 167 -10.26 6.22 -27.87
N LEU A 168 -9.05 5.83 -27.52
CA LEU A 168 -8.16 6.71 -26.72
C LEU A 168 -7.85 8.02 -27.46
N LYS A 169 -7.60 7.95 -28.79
CA LYS A 169 -7.36 9.13 -29.61
C LYS A 169 -8.59 10.01 -29.74
N GLU A 170 -9.77 9.42 -29.91
CA GLU A 170 -11.03 10.16 -29.93
C GLU A 170 -11.30 10.85 -28.59
N MET A 171 -11.01 10.19 -27.48
CA MET A 171 -11.13 10.77 -26.13
C MET A 171 -10.19 11.97 -25.90
N GLU A 172 -9.10 12.12 -26.64
CA GLU A 172 -8.23 13.29 -26.55
C GLU A 172 -8.91 14.55 -27.08
N VAL A 173 -9.79 14.40 -28.06
CA VAL A 173 -10.47 15.48 -28.74
C VAL A 173 -11.90 15.66 -28.24
N ASP A 174 -12.62 14.55 -28.02
CA ASP A 174 -14.02 14.55 -27.59
C ASP A 174 -14.14 14.43 -26.06
N TYR A 175 -14.52 15.55 -25.42
CA TYR A 175 -14.72 15.63 -23.98
C TYR A 175 -15.95 14.81 -23.53
N GLU A 176 -17.04 14.77 -24.32
CA GLU A 176 -18.25 14.03 -23.96
C GLU A 176 -18.01 12.52 -24.04
N LEU A 177 -17.28 12.05 -25.05
CA LEU A 177 -16.86 10.66 -25.13
C LEU A 177 -16.01 10.27 -23.92
N ARG A 178 -15.05 11.11 -23.56
CA ARG A 178 -14.19 10.90 -22.39
C ARG A 178 -14.98 10.80 -21.08
N LYS A 179 -15.98 11.64 -20.93
CA LYS A 179 -16.84 11.71 -19.73
C LYS A 179 -17.77 10.53 -19.61
N ASN A 180 -18.23 9.97 -20.73
CA ASN A 180 -19.26 8.94 -20.76
C ASN A 180 -18.71 7.52 -20.99
N TYR A 181 -17.44 7.38 -21.35
CA TYR A 181 -16.84 6.07 -21.58
C TYR A 181 -16.66 5.30 -20.28
N LEU A 182 -17.29 4.13 -20.21
CA LEU A 182 -17.19 3.26 -19.02
C LEU A 182 -15.87 2.49 -19.05
N ILE A 183 -14.95 2.89 -18.18
CA ILE A 183 -13.65 2.22 -18.04
C ILE A 183 -13.81 1.01 -17.13
N THR A 184 -13.58 -0.19 -17.67
CA THR A 184 -13.60 -1.41 -16.87
C THR A 184 -12.50 -1.41 -15.81
N GLY A 185 -12.78 -1.99 -14.65
CA GLY A 185 -11.85 -2.07 -13.53
C GLY A 185 -11.53 -3.51 -13.12
N ARG A 186 -10.38 -3.70 -12.47
CA ARG A 186 -10.06 -4.92 -11.73
C ARG A 186 -10.46 -4.70 -10.27
N PRO A 187 -11.39 -5.49 -9.72
CA PRO A 187 -11.78 -5.37 -8.33
C PRO A 187 -10.64 -5.79 -7.40
N ILE A 188 -10.51 -5.07 -6.29
CA ILE A 188 -9.62 -5.37 -5.16
C ILE A 188 -10.45 -5.25 -3.89
N VAL A 189 -10.39 -6.28 -3.06
CA VAL A 189 -11.08 -6.36 -1.76
C VAL A 189 -10.06 -6.47 -0.65
#